data_fc0bfbc1ed2e3eaec4c6a5019143a970
#
_entry.id   fc0bfbc1ed2e3eaec4c6a5019143a970
#
_cell.length_a   1.000
_cell.length_b   1.000
_cell.length_c   1.000
_cell.angle_alpha   90.00
_cell.angle_beta   90.00
_cell.angle_gamma   90.00
#
_symmetry.space_group_name_H-M   'P 1'
#
loop_
_entity.id
_entity.type
_entity.pdbx_description
1 polymer ?
#
loop_
_entity_poly.entity_id
_entity_poly.type
_entity_poly.pdbx_seq_one_letter_code
_entity_poly.pdbx_strand_id
1 'polypeptide(L)'
;MPREGKLAAQDCAPAAHVFFCEQMPELDVNEIISLIRKEDPRFDRLAYTFVRDGLEHAVKELKKRDSARARISKHVTGRELAEGLRDYALEQFGPLAKTVLNAWGVRETIHFGDIVYNLIDYNIFSKTESDRREDFAEIYDFEDAFERPFRPQARRL
;
A
#
# COMPACT_ATOMS: atom_id res chain seq x y z
N MET A 1 9.73 32.60 42.62
CA MET A 1 10.07 31.21 42.36
C MET A 1 9.15 30.67 41.23
N PRO A 2 9.61 30.60 40.01
CA PRO A 2 8.82 29.96 38.96
C PRO A 2 8.96 28.44 39.10
N ARG A 3 7.84 27.77 39.20
CA ARG A 3 7.79 26.31 39.17
C ARG A 3 7.98 25.89 37.71
N GLU A 4 9.08 25.20 37.45
CA GLU A 4 9.31 24.48 36.22
C GLU A 4 8.25 23.42 36.06
N GLY A 5 7.35 23.64 35.11
CA GLY A 5 6.48 22.60 34.60
C GLY A 5 7.30 21.65 33.76
N LYS A 6 7.62 20.49 34.29
CA LYS A 6 8.09 19.35 33.50
C LYS A 6 7.04 19.05 32.44
N LEU A 7 7.34 19.38 31.19
CA LEU A 7 6.71 18.74 30.07
C LEU A 7 7.14 17.26 30.10
N ALA A 8 6.24 16.41 30.52
CA ALA A 8 6.38 15.00 30.34
C ALA A 8 6.42 14.77 28.81
N ALA A 9 7.56 14.35 28.32
CA ALA A 9 7.65 13.75 27.01
C ALA A 9 6.71 12.53 27.04
N GLN A 10 5.56 12.67 26.41
CA GLN A 10 4.73 11.53 26.13
C GLN A 10 5.49 10.68 25.12
N ASP A 11 6.06 9.61 25.61
CA ASP A 11 6.51 8.50 24.80
C ASP A 11 5.32 8.01 23.97
N CYS A 12 5.20 8.54 22.75
CA CYS A 12 4.44 7.86 21.72
C CYS A 12 5.19 6.58 21.40
N ALA A 13 4.82 5.49 22.06
CA ALA A 13 5.28 4.18 21.67
C ALA A 13 4.98 3.99 20.18
N PRO A 14 5.96 3.67 19.37
CA PRO A 14 5.75 3.47 17.96
C PRO A 14 4.99 2.17 17.76
N ALA A 15 3.70 2.25 17.69
CA ALA A 15 2.94 1.15 17.14
C ALA A 15 3.19 1.11 15.64
N ALA A 16 3.67 -0.02 15.19
CA ALA A 16 4.00 -0.40 13.84
C ALA A 16 2.82 -0.19 12.87
N HIS A 17 2.83 0.89 12.09
CA HIS A 17 1.72 1.21 11.21
C HIS A 17 2.19 1.79 9.89
N VAL A 18 1.80 1.14 8.80
CA VAL A 18 1.66 1.87 7.54
C VAL A 18 0.39 2.69 7.71
N PHE A 19 0.52 3.93 8.13
CA PHE A 19 -0.57 4.85 8.32
C PHE A 19 -0.63 5.84 7.17
N PHE A 20 -1.83 6.03 6.64
CA PHE A 20 -2.17 7.25 5.94
C PHE A 20 -2.06 8.41 6.95
N CYS A 21 -1.01 9.22 6.82
CA CYS A 21 -0.86 10.42 7.63
C CYS A 21 -1.79 11.50 7.07
N GLU A 22 -2.91 11.69 7.74
CA GLU A 22 -3.96 12.64 7.35
C GLU A 22 -3.59 14.12 7.60
N GLN A 23 -2.33 14.39 7.96
CA GLN A 23 -1.87 15.72 8.35
C GLN A 23 -0.62 16.16 7.61
N MET A 24 -0.83 16.52 6.34
CA MET A 24 0.09 17.43 5.63
C MET A 24 -0.75 18.53 4.98
N PRO A 25 -0.84 19.72 5.59
CA PRO A 25 -1.82 20.74 5.17
C PRO A 25 -1.46 21.55 3.93
N GLU A 26 -0.30 21.37 3.29
CA GLU A 26 0.15 22.37 2.31
C GLU A 26 0.62 21.85 0.94
N LEU A 27 0.79 20.55 0.76
CA LEU A 27 1.07 20.00 -0.56
C LEU A 27 -0.02 19.01 -0.97
N ASP A 28 -0.64 19.26 -2.11
CA ASP A 28 -1.54 18.28 -2.71
C ASP A 28 -0.77 16.98 -2.99
N VAL A 29 -1.35 15.85 -2.63
CA VAL A 29 -0.79 14.51 -2.89
C VAL A 29 -0.37 14.36 -4.36
N ASN A 30 -1.09 15.00 -5.26
CA ASN A 30 -0.77 15.01 -6.69
C ASN A 30 0.55 15.72 -7.01
N GLU A 31 0.86 16.81 -6.30
CA GLU A 31 2.13 17.52 -6.45
C GLU A 31 3.28 16.67 -5.93
N ILE A 32 3.08 16.01 -4.79
CA ILE A 32 4.06 15.08 -4.23
C ILE A 32 4.33 13.92 -5.18
N ILE A 33 3.31 13.30 -5.75
CA ILE A 33 3.47 12.24 -6.75
C ILE A 33 4.25 12.75 -7.96
N SER A 34 4.02 13.98 -8.39
CA SER A 34 4.77 14.59 -9.48
C SER A 34 6.25 14.77 -9.14
N LEU A 35 6.58 15.09 -7.89
CA LEU A 35 7.97 15.17 -7.42
C LEU A 35 8.61 13.78 -7.37
N ILE A 36 7.92 12.80 -6.83
CA ILE A 36 8.39 11.41 -6.78
C ILE A 36 8.74 10.92 -8.19
N ARG A 37 7.88 11.19 -9.18
CA ARG A 37 8.09 10.78 -10.57
C ARG A 37 9.26 11.46 -11.26
N LYS A 38 9.72 12.59 -10.78
CA LYS A 38 10.95 13.22 -11.28
C LYS A 38 12.19 12.44 -10.84
N GLU A 39 12.15 11.87 -9.65
CA GLU A 39 13.25 11.06 -9.11
C GLU A 39 13.18 9.60 -9.56
N ASP A 40 11.98 9.03 -9.59
CA ASP A 40 11.72 7.65 -10.03
C ASP A 40 10.60 7.61 -11.08
N PRO A 41 10.94 7.68 -12.38
CA PRO A 41 9.95 7.71 -13.47
C PRO A 41 9.42 6.33 -13.88
N ARG A 42 9.79 5.26 -13.19
CA ARG A 42 9.40 3.87 -13.54
C ARG A 42 7.90 3.64 -13.54
N PHE A 43 7.17 4.33 -12.66
CA PHE A 43 5.75 4.11 -12.43
C PHE A 43 4.92 5.29 -12.88
N ASP A 44 3.74 4.99 -13.43
CA ASP A 44 2.76 6.01 -13.78
C ASP A 44 2.16 6.63 -12.51
N ARG A 45 1.68 7.86 -12.64
CA ARG A 45 0.95 8.58 -11.58
C ARG A 45 -0.22 7.76 -11.03
N LEU A 46 -0.95 7.08 -11.91
CA LEU A 46 -2.10 6.28 -11.53
C LEU A 46 -1.73 5.07 -10.68
N ALA A 47 -0.51 4.56 -10.79
CA ALA A 47 -0.03 3.49 -9.92
C ALA A 47 0.05 3.95 -8.44
N TYR A 48 0.51 5.17 -8.20
CA TYR A 48 0.56 5.74 -6.85
C TYR A 48 -0.83 5.96 -6.27
N THR A 49 -1.75 6.50 -7.06
CA THR A 49 -3.15 6.66 -6.68
C THR A 49 -3.80 5.30 -6.37
N PHE A 50 -3.57 4.32 -7.23
CA PHE A 50 -4.07 2.95 -7.04
C PHE A 50 -3.57 2.33 -5.75
N VAL A 51 -2.28 2.44 -5.43
CA VAL A 51 -1.72 1.88 -4.19
C VAL A 51 -2.29 2.57 -2.96
N ARG A 52 -2.47 3.88 -3.01
CA ARG A 52 -3.11 4.63 -1.92
C ARG A 52 -4.56 4.17 -1.67
N ASP A 53 -5.35 4.11 -2.72
CA ASP A 53 -6.76 3.71 -2.62
C ASP A 53 -6.88 2.23 -2.25
N GLY A 54 -5.98 1.40 -2.76
CA GLY A 54 -5.89 -0.02 -2.42
C GLY A 54 -5.49 -0.28 -0.97
N LEU A 55 -4.64 0.55 -0.37
CA LEU A 55 -4.35 0.48 1.07
C LEU A 55 -5.60 0.76 1.90
N GLU A 56 -6.36 1.78 1.54
CA GLU A 56 -7.62 2.09 2.21
C GLU A 56 -8.61 0.92 2.10
N HIS A 57 -8.71 0.31 0.93
CA HIS A 57 -9.52 -0.88 0.70
C HIS A 57 -9.04 -2.06 1.55
N ALA A 58 -7.74 -2.35 1.58
CA ALA A 58 -7.16 -3.42 2.37
C ALA A 58 -7.43 -3.24 3.88
N VAL A 59 -7.32 -2.03 4.39
CA VAL A 59 -7.64 -1.70 5.79
C VAL A 59 -9.12 -1.94 6.08
N LYS A 60 -10.03 -1.55 5.19
CA LYS A 60 -11.47 -1.79 5.34
C LYS A 60 -11.80 -3.27 5.37
N GLU A 61 -11.19 -4.05 4.47
CA GLU A 61 -11.40 -5.50 4.41
C GLU A 61 -10.83 -6.22 5.64
N LEU A 62 -9.67 -5.79 6.13
CA LEU A 62 -9.09 -6.33 7.36
C LEU A 62 -10.01 -6.08 8.56
N LYS A 63 -10.61 -4.90 8.65
CA LYS A 63 -11.59 -4.58 9.72
C LYS A 63 -12.83 -5.48 9.67
N LYS A 64 -13.29 -5.85 8.49
CA LYS A 64 -14.43 -6.75 8.33
C LYS A 64 -14.09 -8.18 8.76
N ARG A 65 -12.88 -8.66 8.43
CA ARG A 65 -12.44 -10.03 8.70
C ARG A 65 -12.06 -10.25 10.16
N ASP A 66 -11.41 -9.28 10.76
CA ASP A 66 -10.90 -9.37 12.13
C ASP A 66 -11.07 -8.04 12.88
N SER A 67 -12.29 -7.84 13.38
CA SER A 67 -12.62 -6.63 14.13
C SER A 67 -11.85 -6.51 15.46
N ALA A 68 -11.46 -7.60 16.07
CA ALA A 68 -10.68 -7.61 17.31
C ALA A 68 -9.25 -7.12 17.04
N ARG A 69 -8.60 -7.64 16.01
CA ARG A 69 -7.27 -7.21 15.58
C ARG A 69 -7.27 -5.73 15.14
N ALA A 70 -8.30 -5.32 14.39
CA ALA A 70 -8.44 -3.95 13.93
C ALA A 70 -8.63 -2.91 15.05
N ARG A 71 -9.12 -3.33 16.20
CA ARG A 71 -9.19 -2.47 17.41
C ARG A 71 -7.83 -2.28 18.07
N ILE A 72 -6.96 -3.29 17.98
CA ILE A 72 -5.65 -3.30 18.62
C ILE A 72 -4.60 -2.66 17.71
N SER A 73 -4.64 -2.96 16.42
CA SER A 73 -3.68 -2.49 15.44
C SER A 73 -4.34 -2.28 14.08
N LYS A 74 -4.18 -1.09 13.53
CA LYS A 74 -4.53 -0.79 12.14
C LYS A 74 -3.39 -1.14 11.18
N HIS A 75 -2.39 -1.86 11.64
CA HIS A 75 -1.22 -2.22 10.86
C HIS A 75 -1.57 -3.26 9.80
N VAL A 76 -1.16 -2.97 8.57
CA VAL A 76 -1.20 -3.88 7.43
C VAL A 76 0.24 -4.23 7.08
N THR A 77 0.58 -5.51 7.10
CA THR A 77 1.90 -5.96 6.68
C THR A 77 2.08 -5.80 5.17
N GLY A 78 3.33 -5.77 4.69
CA GLY A 78 3.61 -5.70 3.25
C GLY A 78 2.91 -6.82 2.46
N ARG A 79 2.90 -8.04 3.01
CA ARG A 79 2.20 -9.18 2.41
C ARG A 79 0.68 -8.96 2.36
N GLU A 80 0.08 -8.56 3.46
CA GLU A 80 -1.37 -8.27 3.53
C GLU A 80 -1.75 -7.15 2.57
N LEU A 81 -0.91 -6.13 2.45
CA LEU A 81 -1.13 -5.05 1.50
C LEU A 81 -1.03 -5.55 0.06
N ALA A 82 -0.03 -6.34 -0.28
CA ALA A 82 0.12 -6.90 -1.63
C ALA A 82 -1.08 -7.79 -2.01
N GLU A 83 -1.56 -8.61 -1.09
CA GLU A 83 -2.76 -9.42 -1.28
C GLU A 83 -4.02 -8.56 -1.42
N GLY A 84 -4.15 -7.52 -0.62
CA GLY A 84 -5.24 -6.54 -0.71
C GLY A 84 -5.24 -5.76 -2.02
N LEU A 85 -4.07 -5.38 -2.51
CA LEU A 85 -3.90 -4.73 -3.83
C LEU A 85 -4.28 -5.66 -4.98
N ARG A 86 -3.98 -6.96 -4.86
CA ARG A 86 -4.46 -7.97 -5.82
C ARG A 86 -5.99 -7.99 -5.88
N ASP A 87 -6.62 -8.11 -4.74
CA ASP A 87 -8.08 -8.21 -4.65
C ASP A 87 -8.73 -6.91 -5.15
N TYR A 88 -8.16 -5.76 -4.81
CA TYR A 88 -8.60 -4.46 -5.29
C TYR A 88 -8.43 -4.31 -6.80
N ALA A 89 -7.31 -4.76 -7.37
CA ALA A 89 -7.10 -4.74 -8.82
C ALA A 89 -8.11 -5.61 -9.56
N LEU A 90 -8.41 -6.79 -9.05
CA LEU A 90 -9.40 -7.70 -9.62
C LEU A 90 -10.82 -7.10 -9.54
N GLU A 91 -11.15 -6.43 -8.45
CA GLU A 91 -12.43 -5.74 -8.28
C GLU A 91 -12.59 -4.57 -9.26
N GLN A 92 -11.53 -3.76 -9.42
CA GLN A 92 -11.58 -2.56 -10.27
C GLN A 92 -11.44 -2.86 -11.76
N PHE A 93 -10.63 -3.81 -12.14
CA PHE A 93 -10.22 -4.05 -13.53
C PHE A 93 -10.57 -5.43 -14.05
N GLY A 94 -10.91 -6.38 -13.18
CA GLY A 94 -11.22 -7.74 -13.57
C GLY A 94 -10.14 -8.38 -14.46
N PRO A 95 -10.51 -8.91 -15.65
CA PRO A 95 -9.56 -9.56 -16.56
C PRO A 95 -8.47 -8.63 -17.09
N LEU A 96 -8.66 -7.31 -17.02
CA LEU A 96 -7.70 -6.30 -17.50
C LEU A 96 -6.68 -5.88 -16.44
N ALA A 97 -6.76 -6.40 -15.23
CA ALA A 97 -5.91 -5.97 -14.11
C ALA A 97 -4.42 -6.03 -14.45
N LYS A 98 -3.93 -7.13 -14.99
CA LYS A 98 -2.52 -7.26 -15.39
C LYS A 98 -2.12 -6.25 -16.45
N THR A 99 -2.97 -6.05 -17.45
CA THR A 99 -2.72 -5.10 -18.55
C THR A 99 -2.59 -3.67 -18.01
N VAL A 100 -3.49 -3.27 -17.14
CA VAL A 100 -3.48 -1.93 -16.52
C VAL A 100 -2.25 -1.74 -15.66
N LEU A 101 -1.92 -2.69 -14.78
CA LEU A 101 -0.75 -2.62 -13.91
C LEU A 101 0.55 -2.58 -14.72
N ASN A 102 0.66 -3.40 -15.77
CA ASN A 102 1.82 -3.39 -16.66
C ASN A 102 1.97 -2.05 -17.41
N ALA A 103 0.87 -1.45 -17.84
CA ALA A 103 0.87 -0.12 -18.45
C ALA A 103 1.38 0.96 -17.51
N TRP A 104 1.16 0.79 -16.20
CA TRP A 104 1.69 1.69 -15.17
C TRP A 104 3.13 1.37 -14.72
N GLY A 105 3.74 0.36 -15.28
CA GLY A 105 5.10 -0.08 -14.93
C GLY A 105 5.18 -1.08 -13.79
N VAL A 106 4.04 -1.53 -13.26
CA VAL A 106 3.97 -2.52 -12.17
C VAL A 106 3.82 -3.91 -12.78
N ARG A 107 4.84 -4.74 -12.62
CA ARG A 107 4.92 -6.10 -13.21
C ARG A 107 5.12 -7.20 -12.20
N GLU A 108 5.56 -6.86 -11.02
CA GLU A 108 5.88 -7.78 -9.93
C GLU A 108 5.42 -7.18 -8.60
N THR A 109 5.23 -8.03 -7.60
CA THR A 109 4.80 -7.58 -6.26
C THR A 109 5.80 -6.65 -5.60
N ILE A 110 7.09 -6.81 -5.88
CA ILE A 110 8.14 -5.92 -5.35
C ILE A 110 7.97 -4.47 -5.82
N HIS A 111 7.39 -4.24 -6.99
CA HIS A 111 7.09 -2.90 -7.49
C HIS A 111 6.06 -2.17 -6.63
N PHE A 112 5.11 -2.88 -6.03
CA PHE A 112 4.23 -2.28 -5.02
C PHE A 112 5.02 -1.80 -3.81
N GLY A 113 6.03 -2.57 -3.39
CA GLY A 113 6.97 -2.15 -2.36
C GLY A 113 7.72 -0.88 -2.75
N ASP A 114 8.21 -0.78 -3.96
CA ASP A 114 8.89 0.42 -4.46
C ASP A 114 7.99 1.65 -4.40
N ILE A 115 6.74 1.52 -4.82
CA ILE A 115 5.75 2.61 -4.76
C ILE A 115 5.44 3.00 -3.31
N VAL A 116 5.21 2.02 -2.44
CA VAL A 116 4.94 2.25 -1.01
C VAL A 116 6.11 2.99 -0.35
N TYR A 117 7.35 2.56 -0.61
CA TYR A 117 8.52 3.20 -0.03
C TYR A 117 8.80 4.58 -0.59
N ASN A 118 8.51 4.83 -1.86
CA ASN A 118 8.52 6.18 -2.41
C ASN A 118 7.51 7.09 -1.70
N LEU A 119 6.32 6.59 -1.39
CA LEU A 119 5.32 7.34 -0.62
C LEU A 119 5.71 7.54 0.84
N ILE A 120 6.43 6.60 1.44
CA ILE A 120 6.99 6.72 2.79
C ILE A 120 8.07 7.81 2.84
N ASP A 121 8.96 7.85 1.86
CA ASP A 121 10.05 8.84 1.79
C ASP A 121 9.53 10.29 1.74
N TYR A 122 8.33 10.49 1.20
CA TYR A 122 7.64 11.78 1.16
C TYR A 122 6.58 11.93 2.27
N ASN A 123 6.61 11.09 3.29
CA ASN A 123 5.73 11.12 4.46
C ASN A 123 4.22 11.01 4.15
N ILE A 124 3.84 10.47 3.00
CA ILE A 124 2.44 10.15 2.70
C ILE A 124 2.03 8.87 3.44
N PHE A 125 2.91 7.89 3.50
CA PHE A 125 2.77 6.69 4.32
C PHE A 125 3.82 6.69 5.43
N SER A 126 3.56 5.91 6.47
CA SER A 126 4.52 5.63 7.54
C SER A 126 4.78 4.12 7.63
N LYS A 127 5.98 3.78 8.07
CA LYS A 127 6.40 2.40 8.30
C LYS A 127 6.85 2.21 9.74
N THR A 128 6.97 0.95 10.14
CA THR A 128 7.61 0.55 11.37
C THR A 128 9.04 0.14 11.15
N GLU A 129 9.79 -0.03 12.24
CA GLU A 129 11.16 -0.52 12.17
C GLU A 129 11.27 -1.94 11.60
N SER A 130 10.20 -2.74 11.72
CA SER A 130 10.16 -4.11 11.20
C SER A 130 9.75 -4.19 9.72
N ASP A 131 9.15 -3.15 9.17
CA ASP A 131 8.71 -3.15 7.77
C ASP A 131 9.89 -2.96 6.82
N ARG A 132 9.97 -3.82 5.82
CA ARG A 132 11.01 -3.80 4.79
C ARG A 132 10.40 -3.83 3.40
N ARG A 133 11.11 -3.23 2.45
CA ARG A 133 10.74 -3.29 1.04
C ARG A 133 10.65 -4.74 0.54
N GLU A 134 11.55 -5.59 1.00
CA GLU A 134 11.63 -7.01 0.66
C GLU A 134 10.39 -7.82 1.10
N ASP A 135 9.60 -7.30 2.02
CA ASP A 135 8.34 -7.93 2.44
C ASP A 135 7.31 -8.02 1.30
N PHE A 136 7.51 -7.25 0.23
CA PHE A 136 6.71 -7.30 -1.00
C PHE A 136 7.27 -8.25 -2.06
N ALA A 137 8.45 -8.83 -1.85
CA ALA A 137 9.08 -9.70 -2.84
C ALA A 137 8.34 -11.04 -2.95
N GLU A 138 8.14 -11.48 -4.19
CA GLU A 138 7.66 -12.83 -4.52
C GLU A 138 6.40 -13.29 -3.76
N ILE A 139 5.45 -12.39 -3.51
CA ILE A 139 4.20 -12.73 -2.80
C ILE A 139 3.29 -13.57 -3.69
N TYR A 140 3.14 -13.18 -4.94
CA TYR A 140 2.42 -13.93 -5.98
C TYR A 140 2.92 -13.53 -7.36
N ASP A 141 2.71 -14.41 -8.32
CA ASP A 141 2.94 -14.15 -9.73
C ASP A 141 1.73 -13.44 -10.36
N PHE A 142 1.97 -12.43 -11.20
CA PHE A 142 0.89 -11.66 -11.83
C PHE A 142 0.08 -12.48 -12.82
N GLU A 143 0.68 -13.46 -13.48
CA GLU A 143 -0.05 -14.34 -14.37
C GLU A 143 -1.01 -15.24 -13.59
N ASP A 144 -0.56 -15.82 -12.49
CA ASP A 144 -1.38 -16.63 -11.60
C ASP A 144 -2.49 -15.84 -10.93
N ALA A 145 -2.19 -14.61 -10.50
CA ALA A 145 -3.13 -13.77 -9.78
C ALA A 145 -4.20 -13.13 -10.68
N PHE A 146 -3.82 -12.67 -11.87
CA PHE A 146 -4.65 -11.80 -12.71
C PHE A 146 -5.10 -12.41 -14.04
N GLU A 147 -4.45 -13.46 -14.53
CA GLU A 147 -4.86 -14.14 -15.77
C GLU A 147 -5.50 -15.50 -15.52
N ARG A 148 -4.90 -16.29 -14.65
CA ARG A 148 -5.36 -17.66 -14.38
C ARG A 148 -6.83 -17.77 -13.95
N PRO A 149 -7.37 -16.85 -13.10
CA PRO A 149 -8.78 -16.89 -12.72
C PRO A 149 -9.75 -16.74 -13.89
N PHE A 150 -9.30 -16.14 -15.00
CA PHE A 150 -10.13 -15.84 -16.17
C PHE A 150 -9.85 -16.77 -17.35
N ARG A 151 -8.89 -17.70 -17.23
CA ARG A 151 -8.65 -18.70 -18.29
C ARG A 151 -9.83 -19.65 -18.40
N PRO A 152 -10.33 -19.93 -19.62
CA PRO A 152 -11.36 -20.92 -19.82
C PRO A 152 -10.92 -22.28 -19.26
N GLN A 153 -11.69 -22.82 -18.35
CA GLN A 153 -11.46 -24.21 -17.94
C GLN A 153 -11.88 -25.11 -19.09
N ALA A 154 -10.96 -25.94 -19.59
CA ALA A 154 -11.29 -26.96 -20.58
C ALA A 154 -12.40 -27.82 -19.98
N ARG A 155 -13.59 -27.81 -20.61
CA ARG A 155 -14.65 -28.76 -20.27
C ARG A 155 -14.07 -30.15 -20.48
N ARG A 156 -13.93 -30.92 -19.42
CA ARG A 156 -13.75 -32.36 -19.56
C ARG A 156 -15.02 -32.89 -20.17
N LEU A 157 -14.94 -33.26 -21.42
CA LEU A 157 -15.98 -34.03 -22.10
C LEU A 157 -16.00 -35.45 -21.50
#